data_6559bc3e1f399b213d56f73e644548bd
#
_entry.id   6559bc3e1f399b213d56f73e644548bd
#
_cell.length_a   1.000
_cell.length_b   1.000
_cell.length_c   1.000
_cell.angle_alpha   90.00
_cell.angle_beta   90.00
_cell.angle_gamma   90.00
#
_symmetry.space_group_name_H-M   'P 1'
#
loop_
_entity.id
_entity.type
_entity.pdbx_description
1 polymer ?
#
loop_
_entity_poly.entity_id
_entity_poly.type
_entity_poly.pdbx_seq_one_letter_code
_entity_poly.pdbx_strand_id
1 'polypeptide(L)'
;MINPTTITNYDRNQRELEEFLMFCIMVAGKSAKQTAQKLNLFLSKRENNESPLEYVDALLHEELGINLEQAMRNVRLGQYGRLKKAFAGILRFQGHLHEVSVEDLESINGIGPKTARFYLLHSRQNVRHAVLDTHILKWLKLHGENAPKSTPTGKKYAMLEQAFLTYAWKYEMNPADLDLHIWKQYSQK
;
A
#
# COMPACT_ATOMS: atom_id res chain seq x y z
N MET A 1 4.55 1.28 -13.98
CA MET A 1 3.06 1.21 -13.93
C MET A 1 2.64 0.02 -13.07
N ILE A 2 1.85 0.26 -12.03
CA ILE A 2 1.42 -0.79 -11.10
C ILE A 2 0.38 -1.71 -11.74
N ASN A 3 0.64 -3.03 -11.71
CA ASN A 3 -0.32 -4.07 -12.06
C ASN A 3 -0.75 -4.81 -10.79
N PRO A 4 -2.01 -4.68 -10.34
CA PRO A 4 -2.46 -5.31 -9.10
C PRO A 4 -2.45 -6.86 -9.11
N THR A 5 -2.46 -7.49 -10.29
CA THR A 5 -2.46 -8.96 -10.39
C THR A 5 -1.07 -9.59 -10.27
N THR A 6 -0.03 -8.77 -10.46
CA THR A 6 1.40 -9.13 -10.38
C THR A 6 2.13 -8.11 -9.51
N ILE A 7 1.54 -7.81 -8.34
CA ILE A 7 1.99 -6.70 -7.49
C ILE A 7 3.33 -6.99 -6.80
N THR A 8 3.67 -8.26 -6.54
CA THR A 8 4.92 -8.64 -5.91
C THR A 8 6.07 -8.43 -6.88
N ASN A 9 7.00 -7.56 -6.50
CA ASN A 9 8.25 -7.32 -7.22
C ASN A 9 9.29 -6.84 -6.21
N TYR A 10 10.39 -7.57 -6.07
CA TYR A 10 11.44 -7.29 -5.09
C TYR A 10 12.60 -6.49 -5.69
N ASP A 11 12.63 -6.32 -7.02
CA ASP A 11 13.70 -5.64 -7.76
C ASP A 11 13.35 -4.20 -8.14
N ARG A 12 12.37 -3.60 -7.44
CA ARG A 12 11.97 -2.21 -7.69
C ARG A 12 13.11 -1.25 -7.39
N ASN A 13 13.41 -0.38 -8.35
CA ASN A 13 14.27 0.78 -8.10
C ASN A 13 13.54 1.83 -7.23
N GLN A 14 14.26 2.90 -6.83
CA GLN A 14 13.72 3.94 -5.95
C GLN A 14 12.43 4.56 -6.48
N ARG A 15 12.36 4.92 -7.76
CA ARG A 15 11.15 5.52 -8.38
C ARG A 15 9.96 4.56 -8.38
N GLU A 16 10.22 3.30 -8.63
CA GLU A 16 9.19 2.24 -8.59
C GLU A 16 8.72 1.95 -7.17
N LEU A 17 9.60 2.08 -6.16
CA LEU A 17 9.22 1.99 -4.75
C LEU A 17 8.33 3.16 -4.32
N GLU A 18 8.65 4.38 -4.77
CA GLU A 18 7.83 5.57 -4.54
C GLU A 18 6.43 5.39 -5.15
N GLU A 19 6.35 4.99 -6.43
CA GLU A 19 5.09 4.70 -7.12
C GLU A 19 4.30 3.60 -6.37
N PHE A 20 4.98 2.54 -5.94
CA PHE A 20 4.34 1.45 -5.22
C PHE A 20 3.84 1.86 -3.83
N LEU A 21 4.60 2.65 -3.08
CA LEU A 21 4.15 3.18 -1.79
C LEU A 21 2.93 4.09 -1.96
N MET A 22 2.92 4.97 -2.96
CA MET A 22 1.76 5.79 -3.29
C MET A 22 0.53 4.91 -3.60
N PHE A 23 0.70 3.84 -4.38
CA PHE A 23 -0.37 2.88 -4.66
C PHE A 23 -0.90 2.23 -3.38
N CYS A 24 -0.03 1.73 -2.50
CA CYS A 24 -0.41 1.10 -1.23
C CYS A 24 -1.26 2.03 -0.35
N ILE A 25 -0.90 3.32 -0.31
CA ILE A 25 -1.65 4.34 0.42
C ILE A 25 -3.00 4.61 -0.26
N MET A 26 -3.02 4.76 -1.57
CA MET A 26 -4.21 5.13 -2.32
C MET A 26 -5.26 4.03 -2.39
N VAL A 27 -4.87 2.76 -2.38
CA VAL A 27 -5.76 1.61 -2.56
C VAL A 27 -6.57 1.25 -1.31
N ALA A 28 -6.28 1.84 -0.16
CA ALA A 28 -6.98 1.56 1.08
C ALA A 28 -8.50 1.82 0.95
N GLY A 29 -9.30 0.74 1.04
CA GLY A 29 -10.76 0.77 0.89
C GLY A 29 -11.28 1.07 -0.51
N LYS A 30 -10.49 0.79 -1.55
CA LYS A 30 -10.83 1.06 -2.95
C LYS A 30 -10.49 -0.13 -3.86
N SER A 31 -11.05 -0.12 -5.07
CA SER A 31 -10.68 -1.08 -6.13
C SER A 31 -9.22 -0.90 -6.55
N ALA A 32 -8.45 -1.99 -6.51
CA ALA A 32 -7.04 -1.99 -6.88
C ALA A 32 -6.85 -1.60 -8.36
N LYS A 33 -7.68 -2.15 -9.26
CA LYS A 33 -7.63 -1.85 -10.71
C LYS A 33 -7.87 -0.36 -10.98
N GLN A 34 -8.94 0.21 -10.40
CA GLN A 34 -9.25 1.63 -10.59
C GLN A 34 -8.20 2.54 -9.94
N THR A 35 -7.65 2.13 -8.80
CA THR A 35 -6.61 2.91 -8.11
C THR A 35 -5.33 2.95 -8.94
N ALA A 36 -4.90 1.83 -9.53
CA ALA A 36 -3.75 1.78 -10.42
C ALA A 36 -3.94 2.70 -11.65
N GLN A 37 -5.12 2.66 -12.29
CA GLN A 37 -5.43 3.56 -13.41
C GLN A 37 -5.37 5.04 -13.02
N LYS A 38 -5.92 5.39 -11.85
CA LYS A 38 -5.90 6.78 -11.35
C LYS A 38 -4.50 7.24 -10.95
N LEU A 39 -3.70 6.36 -10.36
CA LEU A 39 -2.29 6.65 -10.05
C LEU A 39 -1.51 6.93 -11.33
N ASN A 40 -1.68 6.09 -12.36
CA ASN A 40 -1.05 6.33 -13.66
C ASN A 40 -1.45 7.68 -14.26
N LEU A 41 -2.75 8.00 -14.23
CA LEU A 41 -3.24 9.27 -14.75
C LEU A 41 -2.72 10.46 -13.91
N PHE A 42 -2.58 10.31 -12.61
CA PHE A 42 -1.99 11.31 -11.72
C PHE A 42 -0.51 11.55 -12.08
N LEU A 43 0.27 10.47 -12.19
CA LEU A 43 1.70 10.54 -12.47
C LEU A 43 2.04 10.85 -13.95
N SER A 44 1.07 10.73 -14.88
CA SER A 44 1.30 11.08 -16.30
C SER A 44 1.49 12.58 -16.55
N LYS A 45 1.27 13.40 -15.54
CA LYS A 45 1.43 14.86 -15.61
C LYS A 45 2.81 15.35 -15.16
N ARG A 46 3.63 14.45 -14.59
CA ARG A 46 5.00 14.75 -14.18
C ARG A 46 5.93 14.86 -15.38
N GLU A 47 7.03 15.55 -15.22
CA GLU A 47 8.10 15.59 -16.21
C GLU A 47 8.84 14.23 -16.30
N ASN A 48 9.46 13.95 -17.47
CA ASN A 48 10.05 12.62 -17.76
C ASN A 48 11.14 12.20 -16.74
N ASN A 49 11.88 13.16 -16.20
CA ASN A 49 12.98 12.88 -15.26
C ASN A 49 12.59 13.04 -13.80
N GLU A 50 11.39 13.48 -13.51
CA GLU A 50 10.88 13.71 -12.17
C GLU A 50 10.45 12.40 -11.51
N SER A 51 10.80 12.19 -10.24
CA SER A 51 10.32 11.03 -9.49
C SER A 51 8.87 11.25 -9.03
N PRO A 52 8.13 10.18 -8.66
CA PRO A 52 6.78 10.32 -8.11
C PRO A 52 6.69 11.25 -6.90
N LEU A 53 7.69 11.23 -6.02
CA LEU A 53 7.70 12.08 -4.82
C LEU A 53 8.15 13.51 -5.11
N GLU A 54 9.07 13.74 -6.04
CA GLU A 54 9.42 15.08 -6.53
C GLU A 54 8.20 15.78 -7.12
N TYR A 55 7.41 15.08 -7.94
CA TYR A 55 6.15 15.62 -8.47
C TYR A 55 5.14 15.98 -7.37
N VAL A 56 5.02 15.15 -6.34
CA VAL A 56 4.15 15.44 -5.19
C VAL A 56 4.66 16.65 -4.40
N ASP A 57 5.98 16.80 -4.27
CA ASP A 57 6.61 17.93 -3.58
C ASP A 57 6.35 19.24 -4.33
N ALA A 58 6.56 19.26 -5.64
CA ALA A 58 6.24 20.40 -6.50
C ALA A 58 4.76 20.81 -6.41
N LEU A 59 3.84 19.85 -6.33
CA LEU A 59 2.41 20.10 -6.13
C LEU A 59 2.08 20.64 -4.74
N LEU A 60 2.81 20.21 -3.71
CA LEU A 60 2.64 20.74 -2.34
C LEU A 60 3.08 22.18 -2.22
N HIS A 61 4.10 22.57 -2.95
CA HIS A 61 4.65 23.94 -2.99
C HIS A 61 4.02 24.83 -4.10
N GLU A 62 3.03 24.29 -4.83
CA GLU A 62 2.29 24.98 -5.90
C GLU A 62 3.18 25.46 -7.08
N GLU A 63 4.35 24.83 -7.27
CA GLU A 63 5.33 25.18 -8.30
C GLU A 63 4.80 24.95 -9.73
N LEU A 64 3.79 24.09 -9.86
CA LEU A 64 3.17 23.71 -11.14
C LEU A 64 1.89 24.51 -11.45
N GLY A 65 1.61 25.60 -10.73
CA GLY A 65 0.42 26.43 -10.90
C GLY A 65 -0.89 25.79 -10.40
N ILE A 66 -0.83 24.56 -9.87
CA ILE A 66 -1.93 23.88 -9.17
C ILE A 66 -1.40 23.24 -7.89
N ASN A 67 -2.26 23.09 -6.88
CA ASN A 67 -1.86 22.41 -5.65
C ASN A 67 -2.19 20.90 -5.69
N LEU A 68 -1.58 20.16 -4.75
CA LEU A 68 -1.74 18.72 -4.64
C LEU A 68 -3.21 18.27 -4.57
N GLU A 69 -4.07 18.99 -3.80
CA GLU A 69 -5.48 18.61 -3.68
C GLU A 69 -6.20 18.75 -5.02
N GLN A 70 -5.96 19.83 -5.75
CA GLN A 70 -6.54 20.05 -7.07
C GLN A 70 -6.10 18.99 -8.07
N ALA A 71 -4.79 18.65 -8.09
CA ALA A 71 -4.27 17.57 -8.92
C ALA A 71 -4.93 16.22 -8.61
N MET A 72 -5.10 15.88 -7.33
CA MET A 72 -5.81 14.67 -6.89
C MET A 72 -7.29 14.68 -7.27
N ARG A 73 -7.97 15.84 -7.21
CA ARG A 73 -9.37 16.00 -7.62
C ARG A 73 -9.56 15.83 -9.12
N ASN A 74 -8.66 16.34 -9.94
CA ASN A 74 -8.70 16.19 -11.39
C ASN A 74 -8.76 14.71 -11.85
N VAL A 75 -8.11 13.81 -11.11
CA VAL A 75 -8.14 12.35 -11.38
C VAL A 75 -9.07 11.58 -10.42
N ARG A 76 -9.84 12.27 -9.61
CA ARG A 76 -10.84 11.71 -8.68
C ARG A 76 -10.25 10.63 -7.76
N LEU A 77 -9.11 10.91 -7.10
CA LEU A 77 -8.47 9.97 -6.17
C LEU A 77 -9.35 9.70 -4.94
N GLY A 78 -10.07 10.69 -4.43
CA GLY A 78 -10.83 10.62 -3.18
C GLY A 78 -9.93 10.57 -1.94
N GLN A 79 -10.52 10.67 -0.74
CA GLN A 79 -9.80 10.69 0.55
C GLN A 79 -8.70 11.77 0.61
N TYR A 80 -8.91 12.91 -0.01
CA TYR A 80 -7.92 13.95 -0.27
C TYR A 80 -7.14 14.39 0.98
N GLY A 81 -7.83 14.66 2.10
CA GLY A 81 -7.20 15.07 3.35
C GLY A 81 -6.24 14.00 3.92
N ARG A 82 -6.63 12.71 3.84
CA ARG A 82 -5.76 11.60 4.27
C ARG A 82 -4.55 11.46 3.35
N LEU A 83 -4.77 11.50 2.04
CA LEU A 83 -3.69 11.38 1.05
C LEU A 83 -2.70 12.55 1.17
N LYS A 84 -3.19 13.78 1.32
CA LYS A 84 -2.31 14.95 1.52
C LYS A 84 -1.41 14.79 2.75
N LYS A 85 -1.98 14.33 3.88
CA LYS A 85 -1.20 14.08 5.11
C LYS A 85 -0.16 12.98 4.91
N ALA A 86 -0.54 11.87 4.27
CA ALA A 86 0.36 10.76 4.03
C ALA A 86 1.52 11.16 3.09
N PHE A 87 1.23 11.81 1.98
CA PHE A 87 2.24 12.25 1.03
C PHE A 87 3.19 13.29 1.65
N ALA A 88 2.67 14.30 2.35
CA ALA A 88 3.51 15.25 3.08
C ALA A 88 4.35 14.57 4.18
N GLY A 89 3.84 13.52 4.80
CA GLY A 89 4.58 12.74 5.79
C GLY A 89 5.74 11.95 5.18
N ILE A 90 5.54 11.33 4.00
CA ILE A 90 6.59 10.62 3.27
C ILE A 90 7.72 11.56 2.86
N LEU A 91 7.39 12.74 2.35
CA LEU A 91 8.41 13.74 1.96
C LEU A 91 9.26 14.22 3.14
N ARG A 92 8.72 14.22 4.36
CA ARG A 92 9.48 14.54 5.58
C ARG A 92 10.28 13.36 6.12
N PHE A 93 9.98 12.16 5.67
CA PHE A 93 10.67 10.96 6.10
C PHE A 93 12.07 10.92 5.47
N GLN A 94 13.11 10.96 6.31
CA GLN A 94 14.50 11.05 5.85
C GLN A 94 15.16 9.68 5.60
N GLY A 95 14.41 8.58 5.74
CA GLY A 95 14.92 7.23 5.52
C GLY A 95 14.80 6.77 4.06
N HIS A 96 15.56 5.73 3.74
CA HIS A 96 15.49 5.10 2.42
C HIS A 96 14.31 4.13 2.33
N LEU A 97 13.51 4.22 1.26
CA LEU A 97 12.36 3.34 1.06
C LEU A 97 12.73 1.85 0.96
N HIS A 98 13.97 1.53 0.62
CA HIS A 98 14.50 0.16 0.66
C HIS A 98 14.69 -0.40 2.08
N GLU A 99 14.86 0.46 3.09
CA GLU A 99 15.23 0.08 4.46
C GLU A 99 14.11 0.35 5.47
N VAL A 100 13.05 1.07 5.05
CA VAL A 100 11.96 1.49 5.94
C VAL A 100 11.32 0.30 6.66
N SER A 101 11.08 0.44 7.95
CA SER A 101 10.40 -0.56 8.78
C SER A 101 8.87 -0.37 8.80
N VAL A 102 8.16 -1.30 9.45
CA VAL A 102 6.73 -1.15 9.72
C VAL A 102 6.48 0.08 10.60
N GLU A 103 7.30 0.26 11.63
CA GLU A 103 7.20 1.33 12.61
C GLU A 103 7.43 2.69 11.95
N ASP A 104 8.39 2.81 11.06
CA ASP A 104 8.64 4.03 10.29
C ASP A 104 7.41 4.41 9.46
N LEU A 105 6.86 3.46 8.72
CA LEU A 105 5.68 3.70 7.89
C LEU A 105 4.43 4.03 8.73
N GLU A 106 4.21 3.33 9.84
CA GLU A 106 3.08 3.59 10.74
C GLU A 106 3.20 4.93 11.48
N SER A 107 4.40 5.48 11.63
CA SER A 107 4.62 6.82 12.17
C SER A 107 4.08 7.94 11.26
N ILE A 108 3.91 7.65 9.97
CA ILE A 108 3.42 8.60 8.98
C ILE A 108 1.89 8.69 9.05
N ASN A 109 1.38 9.88 9.33
CA ASN A 109 -0.07 10.11 9.43
C ASN A 109 -0.78 9.75 8.10
N GLY A 110 -1.74 8.82 8.18
CA GLY A 110 -2.48 8.34 7.01
C GLY A 110 -1.98 6.99 6.47
N ILE A 111 -0.90 6.43 7.04
CA ILE A 111 -0.43 5.07 6.82
C ILE A 111 -0.72 4.25 8.07
N GLY A 112 -1.54 3.23 7.93
CA GLY A 112 -1.87 2.32 9.02
C GLY A 112 -1.21 0.94 8.85
N PRO A 113 -1.39 0.04 9.83
CA PRO A 113 -0.70 -1.25 9.89
C PRO A 113 -0.86 -2.12 8.63
N LYS A 114 -2.05 -2.12 8.03
CA LYS A 114 -2.30 -2.84 6.78
C LYS A 114 -1.49 -2.27 5.61
N THR A 115 -1.43 -0.94 5.49
CA THR A 115 -0.74 -0.27 4.37
C THR A 115 0.78 -0.44 4.48
N ALA A 116 1.34 -0.30 5.68
CA ALA A 116 2.76 -0.51 5.95
C ALA A 116 3.19 -1.93 5.54
N ARG A 117 2.45 -2.94 6.01
CA ARG A 117 2.75 -4.35 5.70
C ARG A 117 2.51 -4.71 4.24
N PHE A 118 1.53 -4.10 3.59
CA PHE A 118 1.31 -4.30 2.16
C PHE A 118 2.51 -3.82 1.34
N TYR A 119 3.04 -2.65 1.66
CA TYR A 119 4.26 -2.15 1.01
C TYR A 119 5.43 -3.11 1.23
N LEU A 120 5.72 -3.49 2.47
CA LEU A 120 6.86 -4.35 2.78
C LEU A 120 6.73 -5.74 2.19
N LEU A 121 5.56 -6.38 2.32
CA LEU A 121 5.34 -7.75 1.86
C LEU A 121 5.56 -7.92 0.35
N HIS A 122 5.20 -6.92 -0.45
CA HIS A 122 5.26 -7.02 -1.90
C HIS A 122 6.43 -6.25 -2.54
N SER A 123 7.31 -5.64 -1.72
CA SER A 123 8.53 -4.97 -2.18
C SER A 123 9.82 -5.56 -1.66
N ARG A 124 9.78 -6.53 -0.73
CA ARG A 124 10.98 -7.10 -0.11
C ARG A 124 10.91 -8.62 0.01
N GLN A 125 12.03 -9.26 -0.27
CA GLN A 125 12.19 -10.69 -0.01
C GLN A 125 12.26 -10.98 1.49
N ASN A 126 11.85 -12.20 1.86
CA ASN A 126 12.04 -12.77 3.20
C ASN A 126 11.36 -12.01 4.35
N VAL A 127 10.46 -11.07 4.07
CA VAL A 127 9.65 -10.45 5.11
C VAL A 127 8.48 -11.35 5.51
N ARG A 128 8.11 -11.32 6.78
CA ARG A 128 7.05 -12.14 7.36
C ARG A 128 5.95 -11.23 7.91
N HIS A 129 5.10 -10.77 6.99
CA HIS A 129 3.96 -9.91 7.31
C HIS A 129 2.66 -10.47 6.73
N ALA A 130 1.52 -9.99 7.24
CA ALA A 130 0.21 -10.24 6.67
C ALA A 130 -0.50 -8.92 6.37
N VAL A 131 -1.11 -8.82 5.20
CA VAL A 131 -1.93 -7.67 4.79
C VAL A 131 -3.37 -7.92 5.24
N LEU A 132 -3.70 -7.61 6.51
CA LEU A 132 -5.02 -7.88 7.08
C LEU A 132 -6.10 -6.95 6.50
N ASP A 133 -6.35 -7.10 5.21
CA ASP A 133 -7.46 -6.46 4.52
C ASP A 133 -8.77 -7.24 4.70
N THR A 134 -9.86 -6.77 4.10
CA THR A 134 -11.17 -7.41 4.20
C THR A 134 -11.21 -8.83 3.63
N HIS A 135 -10.39 -9.13 2.61
CA HIS A 135 -10.33 -10.46 2.00
C HIS A 135 -9.59 -11.43 2.90
N ILE A 136 -8.41 -11.05 3.40
CA ILE A 136 -7.62 -11.86 4.34
C ILE A 136 -8.38 -12.07 5.65
N LEU A 137 -9.02 -11.04 6.19
CA LEU A 137 -9.84 -11.18 7.42
C LEU A 137 -11.02 -12.12 7.22
N LYS A 138 -11.70 -12.05 6.06
CA LYS A 138 -12.78 -12.97 5.73
C LYS A 138 -12.27 -14.40 5.59
N TRP A 139 -11.13 -14.58 4.93
CA TRP A 139 -10.50 -15.89 4.76
C TRP A 139 -10.08 -16.48 6.11
N LEU A 140 -9.40 -15.72 6.97
CA LEU A 140 -9.03 -16.15 8.33
C LEU A 140 -10.27 -16.57 9.15
N LYS A 141 -11.36 -15.80 9.06
CA LYS A 141 -12.61 -16.14 9.75
C LYS A 141 -13.20 -17.48 9.28
N LEU A 142 -13.13 -17.78 7.98
CA LEU A 142 -13.58 -19.06 7.43
C LEU A 142 -12.69 -20.25 7.86
N HIS A 143 -11.45 -19.98 8.28
CA HIS A 143 -10.52 -20.96 8.83
C HIS A 143 -10.56 -21.05 10.37
N GLY A 144 -11.59 -20.47 11.00
CA GLY A 144 -11.83 -20.59 12.44
C GLY A 144 -11.20 -19.49 13.30
N GLU A 145 -10.53 -18.50 12.69
CA GLU A 145 -9.94 -17.41 13.44
C GLU A 145 -11.01 -16.37 13.87
N ASN A 146 -10.84 -15.80 15.05
CA ASN A 146 -11.69 -14.70 15.52
C ASN A 146 -11.32 -13.38 14.83
N ALA A 147 -11.51 -13.30 13.52
CA ALA A 147 -11.18 -12.14 12.71
C ALA A 147 -12.34 -11.13 12.63
N PRO A 148 -12.08 -9.82 12.84
CA PRO A 148 -13.09 -8.77 12.74
C PRO A 148 -13.42 -8.46 11.26
N LYS A 149 -14.45 -7.66 11.03
CA LYS A 149 -14.85 -7.22 9.66
C LYS A 149 -13.92 -6.17 9.07
N SER A 150 -13.22 -5.40 9.91
CA SER A 150 -12.30 -4.32 9.53
C SER A 150 -10.91 -4.57 10.09
N THR A 151 -9.89 -4.01 9.45
CA THR A 151 -8.49 -4.12 9.88
C THR A 151 -8.33 -3.76 11.35
N PRO A 152 -7.84 -4.69 12.19
CA PRO A 152 -7.57 -4.42 13.59
C PRO A 152 -6.26 -3.61 13.77
N THR A 153 -5.96 -3.25 15.01
CA THR A 153 -4.69 -2.61 15.39
C THR A 153 -4.06 -3.33 16.59
N GLY A 154 -2.83 -2.99 16.93
CA GLY A 154 -2.12 -3.45 18.12
C GLY A 154 -2.09 -4.97 18.27
N LYS A 155 -2.30 -5.47 19.48
CA LYS A 155 -2.21 -6.90 19.82
C LYS A 155 -3.11 -7.79 18.94
N LYS A 156 -4.31 -7.31 18.57
CA LYS A 156 -5.22 -8.09 17.73
C LYS A 156 -4.69 -8.24 16.30
N TYR A 157 -4.01 -7.22 15.75
CA TYR A 157 -3.33 -7.32 14.47
C TYR A 157 -2.23 -8.38 14.55
N ALA A 158 -1.34 -8.27 15.53
CA ALA A 158 -0.21 -9.20 15.70
C ALA A 158 -0.67 -10.67 15.83
N MET A 159 -1.75 -10.93 16.59
CA MET A 159 -2.31 -12.28 16.71
C MET A 159 -2.78 -12.84 15.36
N LEU A 160 -3.52 -12.05 14.58
CA LEU A 160 -4.05 -12.49 13.28
C LEU A 160 -2.95 -12.57 12.21
N GLU A 161 -1.95 -11.69 12.26
CA GLU A 161 -0.76 -11.78 11.44
C GLU A 161 -0.02 -13.11 11.70
N GLN A 162 0.19 -13.47 12.96
CA GLN A 162 0.81 -14.76 13.31
C GLN A 162 -0.03 -15.95 12.84
N ALA A 163 -1.35 -15.89 12.96
CA ALA A 163 -2.25 -16.93 12.44
C ALA A 163 -2.09 -17.08 10.91
N PHE A 164 -2.10 -15.97 10.16
CA PHE A 164 -1.87 -15.98 8.71
C PHE A 164 -0.53 -16.60 8.34
N LEU A 165 0.54 -16.22 9.03
CA LEU A 165 1.89 -16.76 8.80
C LEU A 165 1.97 -18.26 9.12
N THR A 166 1.20 -18.74 10.10
CA THR A 166 1.08 -20.18 10.40
C THR A 166 0.40 -20.92 9.25
N TYR A 167 -0.63 -20.35 8.63
CA TYR A 167 -1.26 -20.94 7.43
C TYR A 167 -0.31 -20.90 6.24
N ALA A 168 0.42 -19.81 6.02
CA ALA A 168 1.42 -19.74 4.95
C ALA A 168 2.45 -20.87 5.08
N TRP A 169 2.95 -21.09 6.30
CA TRP A 169 3.84 -22.21 6.59
C TRP A 169 3.20 -23.59 6.34
N LYS A 170 1.95 -23.80 6.79
CA LYS A 170 1.21 -25.07 6.58
C LYS A 170 0.97 -25.39 5.11
N TYR A 171 0.79 -24.36 4.28
CA TYR A 171 0.59 -24.51 2.83
C TYR A 171 1.90 -24.48 2.04
N GLU A 172 3.05 -24.40 2.73
CA GLU A 172 4.38 -24.28 2.10
C GLU A 172 4.46 -23.11 1.10
N MET A 173 3.74 -22.02 1.40
CA MET A 173 3.68 -20.83 0.56
C MET A 173 4.44 -19.66 1.20
N ASN A 174 5.06 -18.83 0.34
CA ASN A 174 5.50 -17.51 0.78
C ASN A 174 4.28 -16.66 1.19
N PRO A 175 4.36 -15.86 2.25
CA PRO A 175 3.25 -14.99 2.68
C PRO A 175 2.71 -14.08 1.58
N ALA A 176 3.55 -13.54 0.69
CA ALA A 176 3.11 -12.71 -0.43
C ALA A 176 2.32 -13.51 -1.48
N ASP A 177 2.70 -14.77 -1.73
CA ASP A 177 1.99 -15.66 -2.66
C ASP A 177 0.63 -16.06 -2.10
N LEU A 178 0.56 -16.39 -0.79
CA LEU A 178 -0.70 -16.70 -0.13
C LEU A 178 -1.64 -15.47 -0.13
N ASP A 179 -1.12 -14.27 0.14
CA ASP A 179 -1.88 -13.01 0.08
C ASP A 179 -2.52 -12.82 -1.30
N LEU A 180 -1.72 -12.92 -2.37
CA LEU A 180 -2.20 -12.80 -3.73
C LEU A 180 -3.17 -13.90 -4.13
N HIS A 181 -2.95 -15.14 -3.68
CA HIS A 181 -3.85 -16.25 -3.94
C HIS A 181 -5.24 -15.98 -3.36
N ILE A 182 -5.30 -15.58 -2.09
CA ILE A 182 -6.55 -15.24 -1.41
C ILE A 182 -7.20 -14.03 -2.09
N TRP A 183 -6.43 -12.97 -2.36
CA TRP A 183 -6.96 -11.78 -3.01
C TRP A 183 -7.60 -12.11 -4.37
N LYS A 184 -6.97 -12.94 -5.20
CA LYS A 184 -7.51 -13.37 -6.50
C LYS A 184 -8.83 -14.14 -6.35
N GLN A 185 -8.97 -15.00 -5.34
CA GLN A 185 -10.21 -15.73 -5.08
C GLN A 185 -11.39 -14.82 -4.68
N TYR A 186 -11.11 -13.74 -3.96
CA TYR A 186 -12.16 -12.91 -3.37
C TYR A 186 -12.43 -11.60 -4.13
N SER A 187 -11.50 -11.13 -4.96
CA SER A 187 -11.65 -9.90 -5.75
C SER A 187 -12.43 -10.08 -7.05
N GLN A 188 -12.68 -11.32 -7.48
CA GLN A 188 -13.42 -11.65 -8.70
C GLN A 188 -14.93 -11.83 -8.46
N LYS A 189 -15.39 -11.66 -7.23
CA LYS A 189 -16.80 -11.72 -6.83
C LYS A 189 -17.32 -10.31 -6.57
#